data_62a0bff02f7556f937e46e901aa34526
#
_entry.id   62a0bff02f7556f937e46e901aa34526
#
_cell.length_a   1.000
_cell.length_b   1.000
_cell.length_c   1.000
_cell.angle_alpha   90.00
_cell.angle_beta   90.00
_cell.angle_gamma   90.00
#
_symmetry.space_group_name_H-M   'P 1'
#
loop_
_entity.id
_entity.type
_entity.pdbx_description
1 polymer ?
#
loop_
_entity_poly.entity_id
_entity_poly.type
_entity_poly.pdbx_seq_one_letter_code
_entity_poly.pdbx_strand_id
1 'polypeptide(L)'
;MAGYTKNQIEHFKEQLKLLMKSHNLTGRKLSIEIGYSMNTISDLLTGKTKAHEYHIKPICEYFQIEENSLMGDADELADYKLYENGRYLCTGSLTKLSKITGKDKLLLKFYADLNKKGKETGNLKLVKK
;
A
#
# COMPACT_ATOMS: atom_id res chain seq x y z
N MET A 1 -10.75 1.54 15.85
CA MET A 1 -10.03 2.24 14.78
C MET A 1 -9.19 1.25 13.97
N ALA A 2 -9.40 1.22 12.69
CA ALA A 2 -8.66 0.30 11.83
C ALA A 2 -7.22 0.78 11.66
N GLY A 3 -6.26 -0.09 11.89
CA GLY A 3 -4.87 0.18 11.58
C GLY A 3 -4.61 0.04 10.09
N TYR A 4 -3.36 0.22 9.70
CA TYR A 4 -2.95 0.02 8.31
C TYR A 4 -2.87 -1.47 7.99
N THR A 5 -3.17 -1.83 6.75
CA THR A 5 -3.07 -3.22 6.30
C THR A 5 -1.59 -3.62 6.15
N LYS A 6 -1.34 -4.93 6.11
CA LYS A 6 0.01 -5.45 5.90
C LYS A 6 0.62 -4.90 4.61
N ASN A 7 -0.18 -4.86 3.54
CA ASN A 7 0.29 -4.36 2.24
C ASN A 7 0.58 -2.86 2.29
N GLN A 8 -0.20 -2.09 3.04
CA GLN A 8 0.10 -0.68 3.25
C GLN A 8 1.40 -0.48 4.03
N ILE A 9 1.65 -1.29 5.05
CA ILE A 9 2.89 -1.22 5.82
C ILE A 9 4.09 -1.53 4.93
N GLU A 10 4.00 -2.55 4.07
CA GLU A 10 5.07 -2.87 3.12
C GLU A 10 5.31 -1.73 2.13
N HIS A 11 4.24 -1.14 1.61
CA HIS A 11 4.32 0.02 0.72
C HIS A 11 4.98 1.21 1.41
N PHE A 12 4.58 1.48 2.65
CA PHE A 12 5.16 2.53 3.48
C PHE A 12 6.68 2.36 3.63
N LYS A 13 7.13 1.16 3.97
CA LYS A 13 8.56 0.88 4.14
C LYS A 13 9.35 1.18 2.87
N GLU A 14 8.84 0.75 1.71
CA GLU A 14 9.49 0.99 0.43
C GLU A 14 9.52 2.48 0.08
N GLN A 15 8.40 3.18 0.23
CA GLN A 15 8.31 4.60 -0.08
C GLN A 15 9.20 5.42 0.85
N LEU A 16 9.22 5.08 2.13
CA LEU A 16 10.07 5.77 3.09
C LEU A 16 11.55 5.62 2.76
N LYS A 17 11.97 4.41 2.40
CA LYS A 17 13.36 4.17 1.99
C LYS A 17 13.74 4.99 0.77
N LEU A 18 12.84 5.09 -0.22
CA LEU A 18 13.07 5.88 -1.43
C LEU A 18 13.16 7.37 -1.11
N LEU A 19 12.29 7.89 -0.26
CA LEU A 19 12.32 9.29 0.17
C LEU A 19 13.59 9.63 0.92
N MET A 20 14.01 8.77 1.84
CA MET A 20 15.24 8.95 2.59
C MET A 20 16.45 8.95 1.66
N LYS A 21 16.50 8.03 0.72
CA LYS A 21 17.58 7.95 -0.26
C LYS A 21 17.64 9.21 -1.14
N SER A 22 16.49 9.68 -1.63
CA SER A 22 16.45 10.85 -2.50
C SER A 22 16.82 12.14 -1.77
N HIS A 23 16.62 12.20 -0.44
CA HIS A 23 17.00 13.35 0.39
C HIS A 23 18.30 13.15 1.16
N ASN A 24 19.01 12.05 0.92
CA ASN A 24 20.25 11.72 1.63
C ASN A 24 20.10 11.70 3.15
N LEU A 25 19.00 11.15 3.63
CA LEU A 25 18.70 11.07 5.06
C LEU A 25 18.95 9.67 5.61
N THR A 26 19.51 9.62 6.82
CA THR A 26 19.56 8.37 7.60
C THR A 26 18.29 8.27 8.44
N GLY A 27 17.98 7.07 8.91
CA GLY A 27 16.83 6.87 9.82
C GLY A 27 16.98 7.69 11.09
N ARG A 28 18.19 7.75 11.63
CA ARG A 28 18.50 8.54 12.82
C ARG A 28 18.23 10.03 12.61
N LYS A 29 18.71 10.59 11.51
CA LYS A 29 18.53 12.00 11.19
C LYS A 29 17.05 12.34 10.98
N LEU A 30 16.35 11.53 10.22
CA LEU A 30 14.92 11.74 10.00
C LEU A 30 14.13 11.66 11.30
N SER A 31 14.44 10.70 12.17
CA SER A 31 13.79 10.56 13.47
C SER A 31 13.91 11.84 14.29
N ILE A 32 15.11 12.39 14.36
CA ILE A 32 15.37 13.63 15.10
C ILE A 32 14.63 14.81 14.48
N GLU A 33 14.65 14.92 13.15
CA GLU A 33 14.01 16.02 12.43
C GLU A 33 12.49 16.07 12.63
N ILE A 34 11.84 14.92 12.77
CA ILE A 34 10.39 14.85 13.01
C ILE A 34 10.04 14.86 14.51
N GLY A 35 11.03 14.98 15.39
CA GLY A 35 10.81 15.12 16.83
C GLY A 35 10.66 13.81 17.60
N TYR A 36 11.13 12.72 17.05
CA TYR A 36 11.12 11.40 17.72
C TYR A 36 12.51 10.99 18.19
N SER A 37 12.59 9.87 18.90
CA SER A 37 13.88 9.31 19.31
C SER A 37 14.66 8.82 18.09
N MET A 38 15.98 8.79 18.22
CA MET A 38 16.89 8.48 17.11
C MET A 38 16.66 7.10 16.46
N ASN A 39 15.99 6.19 17.14
CA ASN A 39 15.75 4.83 16.64
C ASN A 39 14.35 4.62 16.03
N THR A 40 13.49 5.63 16.09
CA THR A 40 12.07 5.49 15.67
C THR A 40 11.94 5.05 14.23
N ILE A 41 12.60 5.71 13.30
CA ILE A 41 12.49 5.38 11.88
C ILE A 41 13.09 4.00 11.59
N SER A 42 14.24 3.69 12.19
CA SER A 42 14.86 2.38 12.05
C SER A 42 13.94 1.26 12.54
N ASP A 43 13.29 1.46 13.69
CA ASP A 43 12.34 0.50 14.25
C ASP A 43 11.11 0.31 13.36
N LEU A 44 10.62 1.39 12.75
CA LEU A 44 9.52 1.30 11.79
C LEU A 44 9.91 0.51 10.53
N LEU A 45 11.12 0.75 10.02
CA LEU A 45 11.59 0.07 8.81
C LEU A 45 11.88 -1.42 9.04
N THR A 46 12.31 -1.79 10.24
CA THR A 46 12.60 -3.20 10.58
C THR A 46 11.38 -3.96 11.06
N GLY A 47 10.27 -3.26 11.33
CA GLY A 47 9.06 -3.87 11.87
C GLY A 47 9.07 -4.07 13.38
N LYS A 48 10.11 -3.58 14.06
CA LYS A 48 10.21 -3.66 15.52
C LYS A 48 9.13 -2.82 16.20
N THR A 49 8.78 -1.69 15.61
CA THR A 49 7.69 -0.83 16.05
C THR A 49 6.62 -0.79 14.96
N LYS A 50 5.36 -0.97 15.36
CA LYS A 50 4.23 -0.90 14.42
C LYS A 50 3.99 0.56 14.02
N ALA A 51 3.78 0.81 12.71
CA ALA A 51 3.47 2.14 12.23
C ALA A 51 2.06 2.56 12.62
N HIS A 52 1.93 3.77 13.16
CA HIS A 52 0.65 4.36 13.55
C HIS A 52 0.51 5.72 12.87
N GLU A 53 -0.71 6.25 12.88
CA GLU A 53 -1.00 7.55 12.29
C GLU A 53 -0.10 8.65 12.84
N TYR A 54 0.21 8.63 14.14
CA TYR A 54 1.07 9.63 14.76
C TYR A 54 2.53 9.55 14.31
N HIS A 55 2.94 8.44 13.66
CA HIS A 55 4.23 8.34 12.97
C HIS A 55 4.14 8.89 11.55
N ILE A 56 3.05 8.58 10.88
CA ILE A 56 2.87 8.86 9.45
C ILE A 56 2.69 10.37 9.20
N LYS A 57 1.89 11.04 10.02
CA LYS A 57 1.63 12.49 9.85
C LYS A 57 2.90 13.34 9.86
N PRO A 58 3.79 13.23 10.87
CA PRO A 58 5.03 14.02 10.87
C PRO A 58 5.93 13.73 9.67
N ILE A 59 5.98 12.47 9.23
CA ILE A 59 6.77 12.08 8.06
C ILE A 59 6.22 12.75 6.80
N CYS A 60 4.91 12.71 6.62
CA CYS A 60 4.26 13.36 5.47
C CYS A 60 4.45 14.87 5.48
N GLU A 61 4.36 15.50 6.64
CA GLU A 61 4.61 16.92 6.80
C GLU A 61 6.05 17.29 6.46
N TYR A 62 7.00 16.48 6.92
CA TYR A 62 8.42 16.72 6.66
C TYR A 62 8.75 16.69 5.17
N PHE A 63 8.22 15.69 4.45
CA PHE A 63 8.46 15.54 3.00
C PHE A 63 7.46 16.31 2.15
N GLN A 64 6.44 16.92 2.76
CA GLN A 64 5.37 17.66 2.06
C GLN A 64 4.64 16.78 1.03
N ILE A 65 4.25 15.59 1.48
CA ILE A 65 3.50 14.62 0.66
C ILE A 65 2.19 14.26 1.35
N GLU A 66 1.25 13.75 0.57
CA GLU A 66 -0.01 13.27 1.12
C GLU A 66 0.17 11.89 1.76
N GLU A 67 -0.67 11.59 2.74
CA GLU A 67 -0.66 10.32 3.44
C GLU A 67 -0.86 9.13 2.46
N ASN A 68 -1.76 9.29 1.48
CA ASN A 68 -1.98 8.25 0.46
C ASN A 68 -0.74 7.99 -0.39
N SER A 69 0.09 8.99 -0.62
CA SER A 69 1.35 8.79 -1.36
C SER A 69 2.32 7.90 -0.60
N LEU A 70 2.33 8.03 0.72
CA LEU A 70 3.23 7.24 1.56
C LEU A 70 2.67 5.85 1.87
N MET A 71 1.38 5.77 2.23
CA MET A 71 0.76 4.52 2.67
C MET A 71 0.09 3.73 1.55
N GLY A 72 -0.31 4.40 0.47
CA GLY A 72 -1.08 3.77 -0.59
C GLY A 72 -2.53 3.53 -0.21
N ASP A 73 -3.33 3.16 -1.19
CA ASP A 73 -4.75 2.84 -1.00
C ASP A 73 -4.87 1.37 -0.59
N ALA A 74 -5.57 1.11 0.51
CA ALA A 74 -5.73 -0.26 1.03
C ALA A 74 -6.39 -1.18 0.00
N ASP A 75 -7.39 -0.69 -0.75
CA ASP A 75 -8.07 -1.49 -1.75
C ASP A 75 -7.18 -1.78 -2.96
N GLU A 76 -6.37 -0.81 -3.39
CA GLU A 76 -5.43 -1.02 -4.50
C GLU A 76 -4.30 -1.97 -4.14
N LEU A 77 -3.86 -1.96 -2.89
CA LEU A 77 -2.77 -2.80 -2.41
C LEU A 77 -3.24 -4.17 -1.90
N ALA A 78 -4.56 -4.34 -1.73
CA ALA A 78 -5.10 -5.63 -1.28
C ALA A 78 -4.89 -6.69 -2.36
N ASP A 79 -4.75 -7.94 -1.93
CA ASP A 79 -4.64 -9.07 -2.85
C ASP A 79 -6.02 -9.54 -3.26
N TYR A 80 -6.18 -9.78 -4.55
CA TYR A 80 -7.41 -10.29 -5.15
C TYR A 80 -7.13 -11.57 -5.91
N LYS A 81 -8.08 -12.49 -5.89
CA LYS A 81 -8.06 -13.67 -6.75
C LYS A 81 -8.84 -13.33 -8.02
N LEU A 82 -8.21 -13.50 -9.16
CA LEU A 82 -8.84 -13.21 -10.46
C LEU A 82 -9.34 -14.49 -11.10
N TYR A 83 -10.62 -14.48 -11.47
CA TYR A 83 -11.28 -15.57 -12.18
C TYR A 83 -11.80 -15.06 -13.52
N GLU A 84 -11.67 -15.86 -14.56
CA GLU A 84 -12.25 -15.56 -15.86
C GLU A 84 -13.07 -16.78 -16.30
N ASN A 85 -14.34 -16.55 -16.60
CA ASN A 85 -15.29 -17.60 -16.97
C ASN A 85 -15.34 -18.73 -15.92
N GLY A 86 -15.23 -18.38 -14.64
CA GLY A 86 -15.23 -19.35 -13.55
C GLY A 86 -13.90 -20.06 -13.32
N ARG A 87 -12.88 -19.73 -14.10
CA ARG A 87 -11.54 -20.33 -13.98
C ARG A 87 -10.58 -19.41 -13.24
N TYR A 88 -9.92 -19.94 -12.22
CA TYR A 88 -8.88 -19.20 -11.51
C TYR A 88 -7.68 -18.91 -12.42
N LEU A 89 -7.24 -17.66 -12.47
CA LEU A 89 -6.08 -17.23 -13.25
C LEU A 89 -4.87 -16.93 -12.38
N CYS A 90 -5.03 -16.01 -11.44
CA CYS A 90 -3.90 -15.55 -10.62
C CYS A 90 -4.37 -14.78 -9.39
N THR A 91 -3.44 -14.54 -8.47
CA THR A 91 -3.68 -13.78 -7.25
C THR A 91 -2.63 -12.69 -7.14
N GLY A 92 -3.03 -11.52 -6.69
CA GLY A 92 -2.12 -10.41 -6.44
C GLY A 92 -2.86 -9.09 -6.34
N SER A 93 -2.09 -8.01 -6.18
CA SER A 93 -2.66 -6.66 -6.16
C SER A 93 -3.17 -6.28 -7.55
N LEU A 94 -4.00 -5.25 -7.63
CA LEU A 94 -4.53 -4.79 -8.92
C LEU A 94 -3.42 -4.45 -9.92
N THR A 95 -2.35 -3.84 -9.45
CA THR A 95 -1.18 -3.51 -10.28
C THR A 95 -0.54 -4.79 -10.83
N LYS A 96 -0.35 -5.80 -9.97
CA LYS A 96 0.23 -7.08 -10.37
C LYS A 96 -0.67 -7.82 -11.38
N LEU A 97 -1.97 -7.84 -11.12
CA LEU A 97 -2.95 -8.47 -12.02
C LEU A 97 -2.97 -7.79 -13.38
N SER A 98 -2.87 -6.46 -13.39
CA SER A 98 -2.79 -5.70 -14.64
C SER A 98 -1.57 -6.08 -15.47
N LYS A 99 -0.42 -6.23 -14.83
CA LYS A 99 0.82 -6.64 -15.51
C LYS A 99 0.75 -8.08 -16.06
N ILE A 100 0.19 -8.99 -15.28
CA ILE A 100 0.10 -10.40 -15.67
C ILE A 100 -0.88 -10.61 -16.82
N THR A 101 -2.06 -9.95 -16.76
CA THR A 101 -3.15 -10.17 -17.72
C THR A 101 -3.13 -9.22 -18.90
N GLY A 102 -2.38 -8.12 -18.81
CA GLY A 102 -2.41 -7.05 -19.80
C GLY A 102 -3.67 -6.22 -19.76
N LYS A 103 -4.53 -6.41 -18.78
CA LYS A 103 -5.76 -5.63 -18.61
C LYS A 103 -5.50 -4.32 -17.90
N ASP A 104 -6.33 -3.31 -18.18
CA ASP A 104 -6.22 -2.00 -17.56
C ASP A 104 -6.47 -2.10 -16.05
N LYS A 105 -5.61 -1.48 -15.25
CA LYS A 105 -5.74 -1.43 -13.80
C LYS A 105 -7.08 -0.79 -13.38
N LEU A 106 -7.51 0.27 -14.07
CA LEU A 106 -8.79 0.94 -13.77
C LEU A 106 -9.96 0.00 -14.02
N LEU A 107 -9.88 -0.81 -15.06
CA LEU A 107 -10.91 -1.80 -15.37
C LEU A 107 -10.98 -2.86 -14.27
N LEU A 108 -9.83 -3.35 -13.82
CA LEU A 108 -9.77 -4.33 -12.73
C LEU A 108 -10.33 -3.75 -11.43
N LYS A 109 -10.03 -2.50 -11.14
CA LYS A 109 -10.55 -1.81 -9.96
C LYS A 109 -12.08 -1.70 -10.04
N PHE A 110 -12.60 -1.38 -11.21
CA PHE A 110 -14.05 -1.32 -11.45
C PHE A 110 -14.71 -2.66 -11.17
N TYR A 111 -14.16 -3.76 -11.67
CA TYR A 111 -14.69 -5.10 -11.41
C TYR A 111 -14.61 -5.49 -9.94
N ALA A 112 -13.52 -5.12 -9.26
CA ALA A 112 -13.37 -5.38 -7.84
C ALA A 112 -14.46 -4.66 -7.02
N ASP A 113 -14.75 -3.41 -7.37
CA ASP A 113 -15.83 -2.64 -6.73
C ASP A 113 -17.19 -3.26 -6.96
N LEU A 114 -17.48 -3.72 -8.17
CA LEU A 114 -18.73 -4.40 -8.49
C LEU A 114 -18.91 -5.69 -7.69
N ASN A 115 -17.85 -6.48 -7.56
CA ASN A 115 -17.89 -7.69 -6.75
C ASN A 115 -18.12 -7.40 -5.27
N LYS A 116 -17.51 -6.35 -4.76
CA LYS A 116 -17.69 -5.91 -3.38
C LYS A 116 -19.13 -5.55 -3.09
N LYS A 117 -19.83 -5.00 -4.09
CA LYS A 117 -21.24 -4.63 -4.00
C LYS A 117 -22.20 -5.79 -4.32
N GLY A 118 -21.66 -6.97 -4.61
CA GLY A 118 -22.46 -8.15 -4.94
C GLY A 118 -23.07 -8.13 -6.35
N LYS A 119 -22.57 -7.27 -7.23
CA LYS A 119 -23.08 -7.15 -8.60
C LYS A 119 -22.32 -8.08 -9.53
N GLU A 120 -22.98 -8.51 -10.61
CA GLU A 120 -22.34 -9.33 -11.63
C GLU A 120 -21.32 -8.51 -12.40
N THR A 121 -20.20 -9.16 -12.72
CA THR A 121 -19.08 -8.56 -13.45
C THR A 121 -18.85 -9.20 -14.80
N GLY A 122 -19.82 -9.98 -15.30
CA GLY A 122 -19.67 -10.69 -16.56
C GLY A 122 -18.65 -11.83 -16.46
N ASN A 123 -17.67 -11.85 -17.37
CA ASN A 123 -16.69 -12.93 -17.44
C ASN A 123 -15.59 -12.84 -16.38
N LEU A 124 -15.35 -11.65 -15.84
CA LEU A 124 -14.30 -11.44 -14.88
C LEU A 124 -14.85 -11.33 -13.46
N LYS A 125 -14.17 -11.98 -12.52
CA LYS A 125 -14.51 -11.93 -11.12
C LYS A 125 -13.25 -11.72 -10.31
N LEU A 126 -13.29 -10.70 -9.45
CA LEU A 126 -12.20 -10.36 -8.52
C LEU A 126 -12.70 -10.55 -7.10
N VAL A 127 -12.13 -11.51 -6.41
CA VAL A 127 -12.50 -11.83 -5.03
C VAL A 127 -11.38 -11.39 -4.10
N LYS A 128 -11.68 -10.55 -3.13
CA LYS A 128 -10.70 -10.11 -2.16
C LYS A 128 -10.24 -11.29 -1.32
N LYS A 129 -8.93 -11.46 -1.24
CA LYS A 129 -8.32 -12.53 -0.48
C LYS A 129 -8.48 -12.33 1.03
#